data_f516c251e599ca21d5f2a4ca07c6853d
#
_entry.id   f516c251e599ca21d5f2a4ca07c6853d
#
_cell.length_a   1.000
_cell.length_b   1.000
_cell.length_c   1.000
_cell.angle_alpha   90.00
_cell.angle_beta   90.00
_cell.angle_gamma   90.00
#
_symmetry.space_group_name_H-M   'P 1'
#
loop_
_entity.id
_entity.type
_entity.pdbx_description
1 polymer ?
#
loop_
_entity_poly.entity_id
_entity_poly.type
_entity_poly.pdbx_seq_one_letter_code
_entity_poly.pdbx_strand_id
1 'polypeptide(L)'
;MSIAVFDSGVGGISVLKSLVEVMPNEDFIYYGDSANAPYGTKTLEQVRALTCEHAKDLILNQHAKGLVVACNTATSAAVRILREQYPDVPIVGIEPAVKPAMLFMENPRVLVMATPMTIREEKLKKLMDRYRHLGEIIPLPCPGLMNFVERGDLYGDDVRQYLEELLYSYSHNEIDAVVLGCTHYPFVRKMIQDVLGDRVRVFDGGNGTAREMKRRLAEKGLLTDSTAAGIVDFQNSLTGQSHEDKIQLCKALFNKKI
;
A
#
# COMPACT_ATOMS: atom_id res chain seq x y z
N MET A 1 2.57 -22.53 6.89
CA MET A 1 1.61 -21.81 5.98
C MET A 1 1.89 -20.33 6.05
N SER A 2 2.02 -19.68 4.88
CA SER A 2 2.43 -18.28 4.75
C SER A 2 1.25 -17.30 4.74
N ILE A 3 1.52 -16.02 5.00
CA ILE A 3 0.60 -14.91 4.76
C ILE A 3 0.92 -14.34 3.37
N ALA A 4 -0.06 -14.32 2.47
CA ALA A 4 0.12 -13.72 1.15
C ALA A 4 -0.06 -12.19 1.22
N VAL A 5 0.79 -11.46 0.48
CA VAL A 5 0.73 -10.01 0.32
C VAL A 5 0.67 -9.71 -1.18
N PHE A 6 -0.48 -9.29 -1.65
CA PHE A 6 -0.74 -8.99 -3.05
C PHE A 6 -0.69 -7.49 -3.33
N ASP A 7 0.03 -7.10 -4.36
CA ASP A 7 0.04 -5.72 -4.89
C ASP A 7 0.05 -5.72 -6.42
N SER A 8 -0.32 -4.59 -7.03
CA SER A 8 -0.28 -4.41 -8.49
C SER A 8 1.13 -4.26 -9.07
N GLY A 9 2.16 -4.15 -8.23
CA GLY A 9 3.55 -3.93 -8.66
C GLY A 9 4.52 -4.15 -7.52
N VAL A 10 5.49 -3.23 -7.32
CA VAL A 10 6.48 -3.31 -6.23
C VAL A 10 6.08 -2.50 -4.98
N GLY A 11 5.04 -1.67 -5.07
CA GLY A 11 4.64 -0.75 -3.99
C GLY A 11 4.29 -1.46 -2.69
N GLY A 12 3.61 -2.61 -2.77
CA GLY A 12 3.20 -3.40 -1.61
C GLY A 12 4.34 -3.92 -0.73
N ILE A 13 5.59 -3.81 -1.18
CA ILE A 13 6.77 -4.07 -0.34
C ILE A 13 6.78 -3.15 0.90
N SER A 14 6.26 -1.92 0.79
CA SER A 14 6.10 -1.02 1.95
C SER A 14 5.19 -1.61 3.03
N VAL A 15 4.11 -2.27 2.62
CA VAL A 15 3.17 -2.95 3.51
C VAL A 15 3.77 -4.25 4.06
N LEU A 16 4.46 -5.02 3.21
CA LEU A 16 5.17 -6.23 3.62
C LEU A 16 6.18 -5.93 4.74
N LYS A 17 6.94 -4.82 4.63
CA LYS A 17 7.87 -4.40 5.71
C LYS A 17 7.15 -4.22 7.03
N SER A 18 6.03 -3.51 7.03
CA SER A 18 5.22 -3.33 8.25
C SER A 18 4.68 -4.67 8.80
N LEU A 19 4.32 -5.61 7.91
CA LEU A 19 3.87 -6.95 8.32
C LEU A 19 4.99 -7.75 8.99
N VAL A 20 6.19 -7.74 8.41
CA VAL A 20 7.37 -8.42 8.98
C VAL A 20 7.77 -7.80 10.33
N GLU A 21 7.72 -6.47 10.46
CA GLU A 21 7.98 -5.79 11.74
C GLU A 21 6.99 -6.18 12.84
N VAL A 22 5.70 -6.33 12.51
CA VAL A 22 4.63 -6.67 13.47
C VAL A 22 4.56 -8.17 13.75
N MET A 23 4.95 -9.01 12.79
CA MET A 23 4.88 -10.47 12.85
C MET A 23 6.19 -11.10 12.31
N PRO A 24 7.33 -10.92 13.00
CA PRO A 24 8.65 -11.30 12.46
C PRO A 24 8.87 -12.81 12.34
N ASN A 25 8.02 -13.62 12.96
CA ASN A 25 8.12 -15.08 12.93
C ASN A 25 7.21 -15.73 11.88
N GLU A 26 6.38 -14.95 11.21
CA GLU A 26 5.50 -15.44 10.16
C GLU A 26 6.23 -15.53 8.82
N ASP A 27 5.89 -16.54 8.02
CA ASP A 27 6.32 -16.64 6.63
C ASP A 27 5.40 -15.81 5.74
N PHE A 28 5.98 -15.18 4.72
CA PHE A 28 5.25 -14.33 3.78
C PHE A 28 5.51 -14.76 2.34
N ILE A 29 4.47 -14.66 1.51
CA ILE A 29 4.57 -14.67 0.06
C ILE A 29 4.22 -13.26 -0.41
N TYR A 30 5.16 -12.55 -1.02
CA TYR A 30 4.89 -11.31 -1.72
C TYR A 30 4.62 -11.60 -3.19
N TYR A 31 3.47 -11.18 -3.71
CA TYR A 31 3.13 -11.29 -5.13
C TYR A 31 2.83 -9.93 -5.74
N GLY A 32 3.65 -9.50 -6.71
CA GLY A 32 3.47 -8.26 -7.46
C GLY A 32 2.98 -8.53 -8.88
N ASP A 33 1.82 -7.98 -9.26
CA ASP A 33 1.29 -8.13 -10.62
C ASP A 33 1.82 -7.06 -11.59
N SER A 34 3.14 -7.02 -11.75
CA SER A 34 3.82 -6.01 -12.57
C SER A 34 3.52 -6.12 -14.08
N ALA A 35 3.16 -7.31 -14.57
CA ALA A 35 2.76 -7.50 -15.97
C ALA A 35 1.49 -6.72 -16.32
N ASN A 36 0.61 -6.50 -15.35
CA ASN A 36 -0.64 -5.77 -15.51
C ASN A 36 -0.63 -4.36 -14.89
N ALA A 37 0.50 -3.92 -14.31
CA ALA A 37 0.65 -2.56 -13.80
C ALA A 37 0.57 -1.50 -14.93
N PRO A 38 0.09 -0.28 -14.66
CA PRO A 38 -0.49 0.21 -13.42
C PRO A 38 -2.01 -0.07 -13.31
N TYR A 39 -2.48 -0.47 -12.14
CA TYR A 39 -3.92 -0.69 -11.89
C TYR A 39 -4.73 0.60 -11.91
N GLY A 40 -4.12 1.72 -11.59
CA GLY A 40 -4.79 3.03 -11.55
C GLY A 40 -5.29 3.57 -12.90
N THR A 41 -4.95 2.93 -14.02
CA THR A 41 -5.40 3.27 -15.38
C THR A 41 -6.44 2.30 -15.95
N LYS A 42 -6.73 1.21 -15.23
CA LYS A 42 -7.68 0.16 -15.65
C LYS A 42 -9.10 0.46 -15.20
N THR A 43 -10.08 -0.25 -15.77
CA THR A 43 -11.46 -0.20 -15.27
C THR A 43 -11.58 -0.97 -13.94
N LEU A 44 -12.64 -0.65 -13.17
CA LEU A 44 -12.92 -1.34 -11.91
C LEU A 44 -13.08 -2.86 -12.11
N GLU A 45 -13.74 -3.26 -13.20
CA GLU A 45 -13.99 -4.66 -13.57
C GLU A 45 -12.67 -5.38 -13.89
N GLN A 46 -11.77 -4.75 -14.63
CA GLN A 46 -10.45 -5.30 -14.94
C GLN A 46 -9.61 -5.50 -13.66
N VAL A 47 -9.54 -4.49 -12.80
CA VAL A 47 -8.81 -4.59 -11.52
C VAL A 47 -9.40 -5.69 -10.64
N ARG A 48 -10.73 -5.78 -10.59
CA ARG A 48 -11.43 -6.83 -9.83
C ARG A 48 -11.09 -8.22 -10.34
N ALA A 49 -11.19 -8.44 -11.66
CA ALA A 49 -10.90 -9.73 -12.27
C ALA A 49 -9.47 -10.19 -11.96
N LEU A 50 -8.46 -9.35 -12.22
CA LEU A 50 -7.07 -9.63 -11.94
C LEU A 50 -6.83 -9.92 -10.45
N THR A 51 -7.37 -9.08 -9.56
CA THR A 51 -7.19 -9.26 -8.11
C THR A 51 -7.82 -10.56 -7.62
N CYS A 52 -9.02 -10.93 -8.11
CA CYS A 52 -9.68 -12.18 -7.74
C CYS A 52 -8.94 -13.40 -8.28
N GLU A 53 -8.37 -13.34 -9.48
CA GLU A 53 -7.58 -14.41 -10.09
C GLU A 53 -6.33 -14.71 -9.26
N HIS A 54 -5.52 -13.68 -8.97
CA HIS A 54 -4.30 -13.84 -8.17
C HIS A 54 -4.60 -14.23 -6.71
N ALA A 55 -5.65 -13.67 -6.11
CA ALA A 55 -6.08 -14.05 -4.77
C ALA A 55 -6.50 -15.53 -4.69
N LYS A 56 -7.19 -16.03 -5.72
CA LYS A 56 -7.55 -17.44 -5.85
C LYS A 56 -6.32 -18.34 -5.87
N ASP A 57 -5.31 -17.98 -6.68
CA ASP A 57 -4.07 -18.74 -6.76
C ASP A 57 -3.34 -18.78 -5.42
N LEU A 58 -3.13 -17.62 -4.80
CA LEU A 58 -2.46 -17.48 -3.50
C LEU A 58 -3.16 -18.28 -2.39
N ILE A 59 -4.49 -18.27 -2.35
CA ILE A 59 -5.28 -18.95 -1.31
C ILE A 59 -5.37 -20.45 -1.57
N LEU A 60 -5.75 -20.86 -2.79
CA LEU A 60 -6.09 -22.25 -3.06
C LEU A 60 -4.88 -23.09 -3.49
N ASN A 61 -3.99 -22.56 -4.34
CA ASN A 61 -2.85 -23.32 -4.88
C ASN A 61 -1.61 -23.16 -3.99
N GLN A 62 -1.37 -21.97 -3.45
CA GLN A 62 -0.22 -21.72 -2.57
C GLN A 62 -0.57 -21.82 -1.07
N HIS A 63 -1.81 -22.17 -0.73
CA HIS A 63 -2.27 -22.44 0.63
C HIS A 63 -1.98 -21.33 1.64
N ALA A 64 -2.13 -20.05 1.23
CA ALA A 64 -1.95 -18.93 2.13
C ALA A 64 -3.00 -18.94 3.24
N LYS A 65 -2.56 -18.88 4.51
CA LYS A 65 -3.45 -18.85 5.68
C LYS A 65 -4.13 -17.49 5.91
N GLY A 66 -3.69 -16.45 5.21
CA GLY A 66 -4.24 -15.10 5.23
C GLY A 66 -3.80 -14.32 3.99
N LEU A 67 -4.58 -13.33 3.59
CA LEU A 67 -4.31 -12.49 2.42
C LEU A 67 -4.37 -11.01 2.79
N VAL A 68 -3.27 -10.28 2.52
CA VAL A 68 -3.24 -8.81 2.54
C VAL A 68 -3.29 -8.31 1.11
N VAL A 69 -4.33 -7.55 0.78
CA VAL A 69 -4.41 -6.80 -0.48
C VAL A 69 -3.78 -5.43 -0.22
N ALA A 70 -2.50 -5.30 -0.57
CA ALA A 70 -1.69 -4.12 -0.26
C ALA A 70 -1.99 -2.94 -1.20
N CYS A 71 -2.40 -3.18 -2.45
CA CYS A 71 -2.78 -2.12 -3.39
C CYS A 71 -4.11 -1.46 -2.98
N ASN A 72 -4.13 -0.12 -2.82
CA ASN A 72 -5.36 0.63 -2.49
C ASN A 72 -6.44 0.48 -3.58
N THR A 73 -6.03 0.52 -4.86
CA THR A 73 -6.92 0.34 -6.00
C THR A 73 -7.56 -1.06 -6.02
N ALA A 74 -6.74 -2.13 -5.82
CA ALA A 74 -7.23 -3.50 -5.72
C ALA A 74 -8.13 -3.72 -4.50
N THR A 75 -7.79 -3.10 -3.37
CA THR A 75 -8.61 -3.15 -2.15
C THR A 75 -10.02 -2.62 -2.40
N SER A 76 -10.14 -1.46 -3.05
CA SER A 76 -11.45 -0.88 -3.37
C SER A 76 -12.26 -1.77 -4.32
N ALA A 77 -11.58 -2.39 -5.30
CA ALA A 77 -12.24 -3.18 -6.33
C ALA A 77 -12.72 -4.57 -5.86
N ALA A 78 -11.95 -5.25 -4.97
CA ALA A 78 -12.12 -6.69 -4.80
C ALA A 78 -12.28 -7.18 -3.35
N VAL A 79 -11.77 -6.47 -2.33
CA VAL A 79 -11.68 -7.04 -0.96
C VAL A 79 -13.03 -7.48 -0.39
N ARG A 80 -14.13 -6.75 -0.67
CA ARG A 80 -15.46 -7.17 -0.21
C ARG A 80 -15.86 -8.52 -0.82
N ILE A 81 -15.66 -8.68 -2.12
CA ILE A 81 -15.98 -9.90 -2.85
C ILE A 81 -15.12 -11.08 -2.37
N LEU A 82 -13.82 -10.84 -2.18
CA LEU A 82 -12.90 -11.86 -1.68
C LEU A 82 -13.28 -12.37 -0.30
N ARG A 83 -13.74 -11.49 0.60
CA ARG A 83 -14.23 -11.89 1.94
C ARG A 83 -15.51 -12.72 1.87
N GLU A 84 -16.37 -12.46 0.89
CA GLU A 84 -17.59 -13.26 0.64
C GLU A 84 -17.24 -14.63 0.05
N GLN A 85 -16.23 -14.70 -0.83
CA GLN A 85 -15.80 -15.96 -1.47
C GLN A 85 -14.96 -16.86 -0.54
N TYR A 86 -14.17 -16.26 0.36
CA TYR A 86 -13.25 -16.98 1.25
C TYR A 86 -13.48 -16.60 2.72
N PRO A 87 -14.64 -16.95 3.31
CA PRO A 87 -15.03 -16.49 4.66
C PRO A 87 -14.10 -17.03 5.77
N ASP A 88 -13.45 -18.14 5.51
CA ASP A 88 -12.55 -18.78 6.47
C ASP A 88 -11.12 -18.23 6.43
N VAL A 89 -10.74 -17.49 5.37
CA VAL A 89 -9.41 -16.90 5.24
C VAL A 89 -9.44 -15.44 5.74
N PRO A 90 -8.57 -15.06 6.69
CA PRO A 90 -8.38 -13.66 7.06
C PRO A 90 -7.95 -12.82 5.84
N ILE A 91 -8.80 -11.91 5.37
CA ILE A 91 -8.50 -11.01 4.26
C ILE A 91 -8.53 -9.57 4.73
N VAL A 92 -7.39 -8.87 4.63
CA VAL A 92 -7.22 -7.47 4.98
C VAL A 92 -6.83 -6.67 3.73
N GLY A 93 -7.58 -5.62 3.44
CA GLY A 93 -7.19 -4.64 2.43
C GLY A 93 -6.65 -3.38 3.10
N ILE A 94 -5.65 -2.77 2.50
CA ILE A 94 -5.10 -1.51 2.97
C ILE A 94 -6.15 -0.39 2.89
N GLU A 95 -6.07 0.55 3.82
CA GLU A 95 -6.80 1.82 3.75
C GLU A 95 -5.84 3.00 3.95
N PRO A 96 -6.03 4.11 3.22
CA PRO A 96 -5.29 5.33 3.48
C PRO A 96 -5.44 5.78 4.94
N ALA A 97 -4.35 6.23 5.56
CA ALA A 97 -4.29 6.55 6.99
C ALA A 97 -4.97 7.89 7.34
N VAL A 98 -6.17 8.15 6.78
CA VAL A 98 -6.93 9.39 7.01
C VAL A 98 -7.31 9.52 8.49
N LYS A 99 -7.79 8.44 9.12
CA LYS A 99 -8.19 8.49 10.54
C LYS A 99 -7.05 8.96 11.47
N PRO A 100 -5.87 8.34 11.51
CA PRO A 100 -4.79 8.81 12.38
C PRO A 100 -4.30 10.20 11.99
N ALA A 101 -4.31 10.58 10.71
CA ALA A 101 -3.94 11.91 10.24
C ALA A 101 -4.93 13.01 10.66
N MET A 102 -6.21 12.67 10.84
CA MET A 102 -7.21 13.64 11.32
C MET A 102 -7.31 13.72 12.85
N LEU A 103 -6.73 12.76 13.57
CA LEU A 103 -6.80 12.68 15.02
C LEU A 103 -5.49 13.10 15.73
N PHE A 104 -4.44 13.46 15.00
CA PHE A 104 -3.13 13.74 15.62
C PHE A 104 -3.04 15.13 16.27
N MET A 105 -3.91 16.06 15.86
CA MET A 105 -4.05 17.39 16.44
C MET A 105 -5.46 17.95 16.21
N GLU A 106 -5.78 19.07 16.83
CA GLU A 106 -7.05 19.77 16.61
C GLU A 106 -7.05 20.52 15.28
N ASN A 107 -8.14 20.38 14.52
CA ASN A 107 -8.41 21.06 13.25
C ASN A 107 -7.27 21.00 12.21
N PRO A 108 -6.72 19.79 11.90
CA PRO A 108 -5.60 19.66 10.98
C PRO A 108 -6.00 19.93 9.52
N ARG A 109 -5.06 20.46 8.73
CA ARG A 109 -5.13 20.48 7.27
C ARG A 109 -4.33 19.30 6.73
N VAL A 110 -5.01 18.31 6.17
CA VAL A 110 -4.44 17.01 5.75
C VAL A 110 -4.51 16.85 4.25
N LEU A 111 -3.35 16.70 3.60
CA LEU A 111 -3.23 16.37 2.18
C LEU A 111 -3.30 14.85 1.99
N VAL A 112 -4.21 14.36 1.16
CA VAL A 112 -4.33 12.92 0.85
C VAL A 112 -3.82 12.68 -0.57
N MET A 113 -2.57 12.22 -0.68
CA MET A 113 -1.92 11.86 -1.94
C MET A 113 -2.33 10.45 -2.35
N ALA A 114 -2.92 10.30 -3.53
CA ALA A 114 -3.30 8.98 -4.05
C ALA A 114 -3.32 8.96 -5.59
N THR A 115 -3.51 7.77 -6.19
CA THR A 115 -3.69 7.69 -7.63
C THR A 115 -4.99 8.37 -8.06
N PRO A 116 -5.08 8.89 -9.31
CA PRO A 116 -6.32 9.50 -9.81
C PRO A 116 -7.54 8.58 -9.67
N MET A 117 -7.38 7.27 -9.85
CA MET A 117 -8.46 6.30 -9.66
C MET A 117 -8.87 6.24 -8.18
N THR A 118 -7.93 6.08 -7.25
CA THR A 118 -8.21 6.00 -5.82
C THR A 118 -8.93 7.26 -5.30
N ILE A 119 -8.56 8.46 -5.79
CA ILE A 119 -9.25 9.71 -5.43
C ILE A 119 -10.73 9.72 -5.89
N ARG A 120 -11.03 9.11 -7.04
CA ARG A 120 -12.41 9.04 -7.56
C ARG A 120 -13.26 7.95 -6.89
N GLU A 121 -12.63 7.00 -6.22
CA GLU A 121 -13.32 5.88 -5.58
C GLU A 121 -14.22 6.31 -4.42
N GLU A 122 -15.44 5.80 -4.44
CA GLU A 122 -16.46 6.06 -3.42
C GLU A 122 -15.98 5.66 -2.00
N LYS A 123 -15.15 4.62 -1.90
CA LYS A 123 -14.59 4.16 -0.62
C LYS A 123 -13.73 5.24 0.03
N LEU A 124 -12.82 5.88 -0.73
CA LEU A 124 -11.98 6.95 -0.19
C LEU A 124 -12.82 8.19 0.13
N LYS A 125 -13.78 8.55 -0.71
CA LYS A 125 -14.70 9.67 -0.44
C LYS A 125 -15.43 9.47 0.88
N LYS A 126 -16.06 8.31 1.10
CA LYS A 126 -16.73 7.98 2.36
C LYS A 126 -15.80 8.00 3.56
N LEU A 127 -14.55 7.57 3.39
CA LEU A 127 -13.54 7.62 4.44
C LEU A 127 -13.21 9.08 4.80
N MET A 128 -12.97 9.94 3.81
CA MET A 128 -12.71 11.38 4.04
C MET A 128 -13.92 12.07 4.66
N ASP A 129 -15.14 11.84 4.15
CA ASP A 129 -16.38 12.44 4.67
C ASP A 129 -16.63 12.11 6.14
N ARG A 130 -16.27 10.90 6.57
CA ARG A 130 -16.37 10.49 7.99
C ARG A 130 -15.56 11.36 8.94
N TYR A 131 -14.40 11.87 8.48
CA TYR A 131 -13.47 12.63 9.32
C TYR A 131 -13.41 14.12 9.00
N ARG A 132 -14.13 14.59 7.97
CA ARG A 132 -14.14 16.01 7.55
C ARG A 132 -14.57 17.00 8.65
N HIS A 133 -15.34 16.54 9.63
CA HIS A 133 -15.76 17.36 10.77
C HIS A 133 -14.62 17.69 11.76
N LEU A 134 -13.45 17.03 11.63
CA LEU A 134 -12.28 17.23 12.50
C LEU A 134 -11.28 18.25 11.94
N GLY A 135 -11.41 18.66 10.68
CA GLY A 135 -10.47 19.58 10.02
C GLY A 135 -10.62 19.52 8.50
N GLU A 136 -9.65 20.08 7.78
CA GLU A 136 -9.65 20.11 6.32
C GLU A 136 -8.94 18.89 5.73
N ILE A 137 -9.60 18.22 4.77
CA ILE A 137 -9.01 17.12 4.01
C ILE A 137 -8.95 17.51 2.53
N ILE A 138 -7.75 17.54 1.97
CA ILE A 138 -7.45 17.95 0.61
C ILE A 138 -7.01 16.72 -0.20
N PRO A 139 -7.85 16.19 -1.10
CA PRO A 139 -7.44 15.09 -1.98
C PRO A 139 -6.49 15.61 -3.07
N LEU A 140 -5.33 14.98 -3.23
CA LEU A 140 -4.34 15.29 -4.26
C LEU A 140 -4.08 14.08 -5.16
N PRO A 141 -4.55 14.06 -6.41
CA PRO A 141 -4.19 13.03 -7.37
C PRO A 141 -2.73 13.19 -7.82
N CYS A 142 -1.96 12.09 -7.81
CA CYS A 142 -0.54 12.05 -8.15
C CYS A 142 -0.31 11.15 -9.38
N PRO A 143 -0.67 11.58 -10.60
CA PRO A 143 -0.52 10.76 -11.80
C PRO A 143 0.96 10.53 -12.11
N GLY A 144 1.37 9.27 -12.29
CA GLY A 144 2.75 8.94 -12.67
C GLY A 144 3.76 8.82 -11.53
N LEU A 145 3.47 9.29 -10.30
CA LEU A 145 4.42 9.19 -9.19
C LEU A 145 4.88 7.75 -8.91
N MET A 146 3.99 6.78 -9.03
CA MET A 146 4.33 5.38 -8.86
C MET A 146 5.36 4.86 -9.86
N ASN A 147 5.43 5.44 -11.07
CA ASN A 147 6.33 4.98 -12.12
C ASN A 147 7.81 5.18 -11.74
N PHE A 148 8.13 6.20 -10.96
CA PHE A 148 9.48 6.41 -10.44
C PHE A 148 9.88 5.24 -9.52
N VAL A 149 9.01 4.84 -8.62
CA VAL A 149 9.26 3.71 -7.71
C VAL A 149 9.35 2.39 -8.48
N GLU A 150 8.49 2.17 -9.48
CA GLU A 150 8.53 0.97 -10.35
C GLU A 150 9.84 0.83 -11.15
N ARG A 151 10.53 1.94 -11.40
CA ARG A 151 11.86 1.97 -12.03
C ARG A 151 13.00 1.98 -11.03
N GLY A 152 12.71 2.06 -9.73
CA GLY A 152 13.73 2.17 -8.66
C GLY A 152 14.31 3.59 -8.53
N ASP A 153 13.75 4.58 -9.22
CA ASP A 153 14.14 5.98 -9.11
C ASP A 153 13.45 6.64 -7.92
N LEU A 154 14.13 6.64 -6.78
CA LEU A 154 13.57 7.12 -5.52
C LEU A 154 14.14 8.48 -5.09
N TYR A 155 15.26 8.92 -5.67
CA TYR A 155 16.02 10.11 -5.24
C TYR A 155 16.60 10.91 -6.40
N GLY A 156 16.23 10.57 -7.64
CA GLY A 156 16.69 11.28 -8.84
C GLY A 156 16.11 12.69 -8.95
N ASP A 157 16.74 13.49 -9.82
CA ASP A 157 16.28 14.86 -10.06
C ASP A 157 14.87 14.91 -10.66
N ASP A 158 14.53 13.94 -11.52
CA ASP A 158 13.20 13.86 -12.15
C ASP A 158 12.07 13.68 -11.12
N VAL A 159 12.23 12.76 -10.15
CA VAL A 159 11.21 12.57 -9.10
C VAL A 159 11.17 13.76 -8.14
N ARG A 160 12.31 14.41 -7.89
CA ARG A 160 12.38 15.65 -7.11
C ARG A 160 11.61 16.75 -7.78
N GLN A 161 11.90 17.04 -9.06
CA GLN A 161 11.21 18.08 -9.82
C GLN A 161 9.71 17.81 -9.88
N TYR A 162 9.31 16.56 -10.15
CA TYR A 162 7.90 16.17 -10.16
C TYR A 162 7.21 16.51 -8.82
N LEU A 163 7.85 16.18 -7.68
CA LEU A 163 7.28 16.44 -6.37
C LEU A 163 7.25 17.94 -6.04
N GLU A 164 8.27 18.70 -6.41
CA GLU A 164 8.32 20.15 -6.24
C GLU A 164 7.19 20.83 -7.02
N GLU A 165 6.96 20.45 -8.27
CA GLU A 165 5.86 20.97 -9.09
C GLU A 165 4.49 20.59 -8.51
N LEU A 166 4.30 19.30 -8.15
CA LEU A 166 3.05 18.77 -7.62
C LEU A 166 2.66 19.40 -6.28
N LEU A 167 3.64 19.63 -5.41
CA LEU A 167 3.45 20.09 -4.04
C LEU A 167 3.68 21.59 -3.86
N TYR A 168 3.98 22.33 -4.92
CA TYR A 168 4.31 23.77 -4.89
C TYR A 168 3.32 24.59 -4.07
N SER A 169 2.03 24.40 -4.30
CA SER A 169 0.97 25.15 -3.60
C SER A 169 0.84 24.78 -2.10
N TYR A 170 1.52 23.75 -1.64
CA TYR A 170 1.42 23.24 -0.26
C TYR A 170 2.73 23.35 0.53
N SER A 171 3.82 23.84 -0.10
CA SER A 171 5.17 23.86 0.50
C SER A 171 5.44 25.00 1.50
N HIS A 172 4.49 25.92 1.70
CA HIS A 172 4.68 27.12 2.52
C HIS A 172 3.90 27.07 3.84
N ASN A 173 4.01 26.00 4.61
CA ASN A 173 3.32 25.80 5.91
C ASN A 173 1.78 25.79 5.83
N GLU A 174 1.21 25.42 4.70
CA GLU A 174 -0.23 25.40 4.50
C GLU A 174 -0.90 24.08 4.91
N ILE A 175 -0.12 23.04 5.22
CA ILE A 175 -0.62 21.73 5.64
C ILE A 175 0.12 21.21 6.86
N ASP A 176 -0.59 20.44 7.69
CA ASP A 176 -0.08 19.86 8.93
C ASP A 176 0.34 18.40 8.74
N ALA A 177 -0.34 17.69 7.83
CA ALA A 177 -0.03 16.31 7.56
C ALA A 177 -0.28 15.90 6.10
N VAL A 178 0.43 14.86 5.67
CA VAL A 178 0.20 14.17 4.40
C VAL A 178 -0.11 12.69 4.64
N VAL A 179 -1.12 12.18 3.95
CA VAL A 179 -1.46 10.75 3.90
C VAL A 179 -0.98 10.17 2.58
N LEU A 180 -0.14 9.15 2.66
CA LEU A 180 0.34 8.40 1.51
C LEU A 180 -0.68 7.31 1.14
N GLY A 181 -1.62 7.64 0.27
CA GLY A 181 -2.73 6.78 -0.15
C GLY A 181 -2.38 5.81 -1.29
N CYS A 182 -1.10 5.58 -1.55
CA CYS A 182 -0.59 4.59 -2.50
C CYS A 182 0.61 3.89 -1.89
N THR A 183 0.72 2.57 -2.09
CA THR A 183 1.78 1.72 -1.55
C THR A 183 3.19 2.07 -2.03
N HIS A 184 3.30 2.76 -3.17
CA HIS A 184 4.57 3.23 -3.72
C HIS A 184 5.12 4.46 -2.97
N TYR A 185 4.26 5.34 -2.47
CA TYR A 185 4.68 6.64 -1.95
C TYR A 185 5.53 6.60 -0.68
N PRO A 186 5.43 5.60 0.21
CA PRO A 186 6.37 5.45 1.32
C PRO A 186 7.84 5.40 0.89
N PHE A 187 8.17 4.91 -0.32
CA PHE A 187 9.54 4.87 -0.83
C PHE A 187 10.12 6.23 -1.21
N VAL A 188 9.27 7.21 -1.48
CA VAL A 188 9.64 8.61 -1.73
C VAL A 188 9.23 9.53 -0.57
N ARG A 189 8.90 8.97 0.60
CA ARG A 189 8.51 9.69 1.82
C ARG A 189 9.50 10.82 2.16
N LYS A 190 10.80 10.51 2.13
CA LYS A 190 11.84 11.51 2.45
C LYS A 190 11.81 12.70 1.50
N MET A 191 11.64 12.49 0.20
CA MET A 191 11.55 13.57 -0.77
C MET A 191 10.26 14.40 -0.60
N ILE A 192 9.13 13.73 -0.34
CA ILE A 192 7.87 14.43 0.00
C ILE A 192 8.08 15.30 1.23
N GLN A 193 8.74 14.77 2.27
CA GLN A 193 9.06 15.49 3.49
C GLN A 193 9.98 16.70 3.22
N ASP A 194 11.02 16.51 2.39
CA ASP A 194 11.97 17.58 2.05
C ASP A 194 11.30 18.75 1.30
N VAL A 195 10.29 18.45 0.45
CA VAL A 195 9.53 19.48 -0.27
C VAL A 195 8.52 20.18 0.63
N LEU A 196 7.82 19.46 1.50
CA LEU A 196 6.77 20.00 2.36
C LEU A 196 7.31 20.62 3.66
N GLY A 197 8.53 20.25 4.06
CA GLY A 197 9.18 20.68 5.29
C GLY A 197 8.99 19.73 6.48
N ASP A 198 9.90 19.80 7.45
CA ASP A 198 9.99 18.86 8.58
C ASP A 198 8.80 18.92 9.56
N ARG A 199 8.00 19.97 9.53
CA ARG A 199 6.82 20.11 10.38
C ARG A 199 5.67 19.24 9.93
N VAL A 200 5.61 18.90 8.64
CA VAL A 200 4.51 18.14 8.07
C VAL A 200 4.62 16.66 8.49
N ARG A 201 3.59 16.14 9.15
CA ARG A 201 3.53 14.74 9.56
C ARG A 201 3.15 13.85 8.38
N VAL A 202 3.86 12.73 8.22
CA VAL A 202 3.59 11.78 7.12
C VAL A 202 2.98 10.50 7.67
N PHE A 203 1.80 10.13 7.15
CA PHE A 203 1.05 8.94 7.54
C PHE A 203 0.88 7.98 6.35
N ASP A 204 0.97 6.68 6.60
CA ASP A 204 0.65 5.62 5.64
C ASP A 204 -0.15 4.49 6.29
N GLY A 205 -0.72 3.62 5.46
CA GLY A 205 -1.61 2.55 5.92
C GLY A 205 -0.92 1.25 6.34
N GLY A 206 0.40 1.13 6.18
CA GLY A 206 1.12 -0.14 6.35
C GLY A 206 0.99 -0.74 7.74
N ASN A 207 1.34 0.04 8.78
CA ASN A 207 1.30 -0.45 10.16
C ASN A 207 -0.13 -0.80 10.63
N GLY A 208 -1.13 0.01 10.24
CA GLY A 208 -2.54 -0.30 10.54
C GLY A 208 -3.00 -1.60 9.90
N THR A 209 -2.62 -1.83 8.64
CA THR A 209 -2.90 -3.07 7.91
C THR A 209 -2.25 -4.29 8.55
N ALA A 210 -0.98 -4.15 8.97
CA ALA A 210 -0.23 -5.22 9.64
C ALA A 210 -0.85 -5.62 10.98
N ARG A 211 -1.21 -4.64 11.80
CA ARG A 211 -1.89 -4.90 13.09
C ARG A 211 -3.25 -5.56 12.92
N GLU A 212 -4.02 -5.14 11.91
CA GLU A 212 -5.33 -5.74 11.62
C GLU A 212 -5.18 -7.19 11.13
N MET A 213 -4.18 -7.50 10.29
CA MET A 213 -3.90 -8.88 9.89
C MET A 213 -3.52 -9.74 11.10
N LYS A 214 -2.61 -9.26 11.95
CA LYS A 214 -2.23 -9.96 13.20
C LYS A 214 -3.44 -10.26 14.08
N ARG A 215 -4.32 -9.26 14.27
CA ARG A 215 -5.55 -9.41 15.07
C ARG A 215 -6.45 -10.51 14.50
N ARG A 216 -6.69 -10.51 13.17
CA ARG A 216 -7.56 -11.50 12.52
C ARG A 216 -7.00 -12.91 12.55
N LEU A 217 -5.68 -13.05 12.40
CA LEU A 217 -5.00 -14.35 12.53
C LEU A 217 -5.11 -14.87 13.96
N ALA A 218 -4.89 -14.00 14.96
CA ALA A 218 -5.03 -14.37 16.37
C ALA A 218 -6.45 -14.84 16.72
N GLU A 219 -7.49 -14.15 16.24
CA GLU A 219 -8.89 -14.52 16.47
C GLU A 219 -9.25 -15.91 15.89
N LYS A 220 -8.54 -16.34 14.84
CA LYS A 220 -8.73 -17.66 14.21
C LYS A 220 -7.71 -18.71 14.71
N GLY A 221 -6.81 -18.37 15.63
CA GLY A 221 -5.76 -19.30 16.11
C GLY A 221 -4.75 -19.67 15.02
N LEU A 222 -4.48 -18.76 14.05
CA LEU A 222 -3.64 -19.01 12.90
C LEU A 222 -2.24 -18.37 12.99
N LEU A 223 -1.91 -17.69 14.11
CA LEU A 223 -0.55 -17.21 14.33
C LEU A 223 0.41 -18.40 14.48
N THR A 224 1.64 -18.22 13.98
CA THR A 224 2.68 -19.24 14.15
C THR A 224 3.17 -19.28 15.61
N ASP A 225 3.47 -20.48 16.10
CA ASP A 225 4.14 -20.69 17.39
C ASP A 225 5.68 -20.68 17.24
N SER A 226 6.20 -20.49 16.01
CA SER A 226 7.63 -20.42 15.73
C SER A 226 8.27 -19.23 16.44
N THR A 227 9.44 -19.45 17.03
CA THR A 227 10.32 -18.38 17.56
C THR A 227 11.42 -17.98 16.59
N ALA A 228 11.59 -18.72 15.48
CA ALA A 228 12.53 -18.38 14.43
C ALA A 228 11.98 -17.26 13.55
N ALA A 229 12.88 -16.47 12.99
CA ALA A 229 12.48 -15.48 11.98
C ALA A 229 11.84 -16.16 10.78
N GLY A 230 10.72 -15.60 10.31
CA GLY A 230 10.04 -16.06 9.12
C GLY A 230 10.81 -15.74 7.84
N ILE A 231 10.42 -16.38 6.75
CA ILE A 231 10.99 -16.17 5.43
C ILE A 231 10.03 -15.34 4.56
N VAL A 232 10.59 -14.66 3.56
CA VAL A 232 9.82 -13.94 2.53
C VAL A 232 10.14 -14.54 1.18
N ASP A 233 9.12 -15.10 0.52
CA ASP A 233 9.16 -15.50 -0.87
C ASP A 233 8.65 -14.36 -1.76
N PHE A 234 9.49 -13.91 -2.71
CA PHE A 234 9.16 -12.82 -3.63
C PHE A 234 8.76 -13.38 -4.99
N GLN A 235 7.54 -13.11 -5.40
CA GLN A 235 6.96 -13.55 -6.67
C GLN A 235 6.48 -12.34 -7.49
N ASN A 236 6.44 -12.51 -8.83
CA ASN A 236 5.98 -11.48 -9.76
C ASN A 236 5.35 -12.11 -11.00
N SER A 237 4.38 -11.42 -11.61
CA SER A 237 3.68 -11.91 -12.81
C SER A 237 4.49 -11.77 -14.12
N LEU A 238 5.62 -11.06 -14.12
CA LEU A 238 6.54 -11.01 -15.26
C LEU A 238 7.25 -12.35 -15.47
N THR A 239 7.85 -12.53 -16.64
CA THR A 239 8.61 -13.73 -17.02
C THR A 239 10.00 -13.39 -17.54
N GLY A 240 10.91 -14.36 -17.60
CA GLY A 240 12.26 -14.20 -18.11
C GLY A 240 13.09 -13.15 -17.35
N GLN A 241 13.97 -12.43 -18.04
CA GLN A 241 14.87 -11.44 -17.43
C GLN A 241 14.11 -10.33 -16.67
N SER A 242 12.98 -9.88 -17.20
CA SER A 242 12.15 -8.86 -16.54
C SER A 242 11.59 -9.34 -15.19
N HIS A 243 11.33 -10.64 -15.04
CA HIS A 243 10.96 -11.23 -13.75
C HIS A 243 12.12 -11.12 -12.75
N GLU A 244 13.32 -11.55 -13.15
CA GLU A 244 14.50 -11.55 -12.30
C GLU A 244 14.86 -10.13 -11.84
N ASP A 245 14.86 -9.16 -12.76
CA ASP A 245 15.12 -7.75 -12.47
C ASP A 245 14.10 -7.19 -11.47
N LYS A 246 12.82 -7.55 -11.64
CA LYS A 246 11.76 -7.09 -10.74
C LYS A 246 11.87 -7.72 -9.35
N ILE A 247 12.23 -8.99 -9.25
CA ILE A 247 12.50 -9.65 -7.96
C ILE A 247 13.68 -9.00 -7.25
N GLN A 248 14.75 -8.65 -7.97
CA GLN A 248 15.89 -7.94 -7.40
C GLN A 248 15.48 -6.54 -6.88
N LEU A 249 14.65 -5.82 -7.63
CA LEU A 249 14.10 -4.54 -7.18
C LEU A 249 13.24 -4.72 -5.91
N CYS A 250 12.37 -5.72 -5.85
CA CYS A 250 11.58 -6.03 -4.65
C CYS A 250 12.47 -6.25 -3.42
N LYS A 251 13.53 -7.07 -3.57
CA LYS A 251 14.52 -7.32 -2.49
C LYS A 251 15.27 -6.06 -2.08
N ALA A 252 15.66 -5.23 -3.04
CA ALA A 252 16.32 -3.95 -2.78
C ALA A 252 15.40 -2.99 -2.00
N LEU A 253 14.14 -2.86 -2.40
CA LEU A 253 13.13 -2.05 -1.71
C LEU A 253 12.82 -2.59 -0.30
N PHE A 254 12.77 -3.92 -0.13
CA PHE A 254 12.54 -4.56 1.16
C PHE A 254 13.67 -4.26 2.15
N ASN A 255 14.92 -4.26 1.72
CA ASN A 255 16.08 -3.98 2.57
C ASN A 255 16.32 -2.49 2.84
N LYS A 256 15.62 -1.60 2.11
CA LYS A 256 15.78 -0.16 2.26
C LYS A 256 15.02 0.36 3.48
N LYS A 257 15.58 1.31 4.23
CA LYS A 257 14.83 2.06 5.26
C LYS A 257 13.88 3.04 4.56
N ILE A 258 12.61 3.08 4.98
CA ILE A 258 11.56 3.97 4.47
C ILE A 258 10.95 4.78 5.60
#